data_74f64792af182f0b00d2e740479002d7
#
_entry.id   74f64792af182f0b00d2e740479002d7
#
_cell.length_a   1.000
_cell.length_b   1.000
_cell.length_c   1.000
_cell.angle_alpha   90.00
_cell.angle_beta   90.00
_cell.angle_gamma   90.00
#
_symmetry.space_group_name_H-M   'P 1'
#
loop_
_entity.id
_entity.type
_entity.pdbx_description
1 polymer ?
#
loop_
_entity_poly.entity_id
_entity_poly.type
_entity_poly.pdbx_seq_one_letter_code
_entity_poly.pdbx_strand_id
1 'polypeptide(L)'
;MRLDLIWQIARKELLLFFASPIAYLVLSAFLAITLFVFFWGSAFFARNIADVRPMFEWLPIVLIFLASAVSMRMWSEERRSGTLEYVLTLPVSTAEFVLGKALACWLLIALALAFTLPLPFSISLIAEIDWGPIYAGYLAALLLAFAYLAIGLFVSASTDSQIVSLLVAVALCGSFYMIGAPALTDYYPAAVQNLLGALGSGARFESITRGLIDLRDLYFYASVAALFLTLNVYSLQRQQWAKRSDSQRHFRVRLGVGLLLANIALPNVWLYPTTALRVDMTAGQIYSIS
;
A
#
# COMPACT_ATOMS: atom_id res chain seq x y z
N MET A 1 -13.78 -18.17 -6.36
CA MET A 1 -12.55 -17.53 -6.86
C MET A 1 -11.55 -18.60 -7.23
N ARG A 2 -11.02 -18.55 -8.45
CA ARG A 2 -10.04 -19.51 -8.97
C ARG A 2 -8.64 -18.95 -8.76
N LEU A 3 -7.93 -19.42 -7.74
CA LEU A 3 -6.59 -18.95 -7.39
C LEU A 3 -5.59 -19.12 -8.53
N ASP A 4 -5.73 -20.20 -9.30
CA ASP A 4 -4.89 -20.47 -10.47
C ASP A 4 -4.97 -19.36 -11.53
N LEU A 5 -6.17 -18.81 -11.76
CA LEU A 5 -6.36 -17.71 -12.70
C LEU A 5 -5.73 -16.41 -12.19
N ILE A 6 -5.89 -16.12 -10.90
CA ILE A 6 -5.28 -14.93 -10.28
C ILE A 6 -3.76 -14.99 -10.45
N TRP A 7 -3.16 -16.17 -10.21
CA TRP A 7 -1.72 -16.37 -10.39
C TRP A 7 -1.27 -16.25 -11.84
N GLN A 8 -2.04 -16.82 -12.79
CA GLN A 8 -1.75 -16.71 -14.22
C GLN A 8 -1.77 -15.26 -14.69
N ILE A 9 -2.78 -14.47 -14.24
CA ILE A 9 -2.87 -13.04 -14.54
C ILE A 9 -1.67 -12.30 -13.92
N ALA A 10 -1.36 -12.56 -12.66
CA ALA A 10 -0.24 -11.92 -11.97
C ALA A 10 1.10 -12.22 -12.67
N ARG A 11 1.32 -13.48 -13.06
CA ARG A 11 2.53 -13.89 -13.78
C ARG A 11 2.64 -13.19 -15.14
N LYS A 12 1.55 -13.12 -15.89
CA LYS A 12 1.51 -12.40 -17.18
C LYS A 12 1.87 -10.93 -17.00
N GLU A 13 1.26 -10.24 -16.03
CA GLU A 13 1.52 -8.83 -15.77
C GLU A 13 2.97 -8.59 -15.32
N LEU A 14 3.52 -9.46 -14.47
CA LEU A 14 4.93 -9.40 -14.07
C LEU A 14 5.86 -9.55 -15.27
N LEU A 15 5.61 -10.51 -16.15
CA LEU A 15 6.41 -10.70 -17.37
C LEU A 15 6.35 -9.45 -18.26
N LEU A 16 5.19 -8.83 -18.40
CA LEU A 16 5.02 -7.58 -19.14
C LEU A 16 5.79 -6.41 -18.50
N PHE A 17 5.84 -6.32 -17.16
CA PHE A 17 6.67 -5.34 -16.47
C PHE A 17 8.14 -5.48 -16.84
N PHE A 18 8.68 -6.70 -16.76
CA PHE A 18 10.10 -6.96 -17.05
C PHE A 18 10.44 -6.98 -18.55
N ALA A 19 9.44 -7.12 -19.42
CA ALA A 19 9.62 -6.92 -20.85
C ALA A 19 9.77 -5.42 -21.23
N SER A 20 9.41 -4.51 -20.31
CA SER A 20 9.51 -3.06 -20.51
C SER A 20 10.69 -2.46 -19.75
N PRO A 21 11.46 -1.51 -20.31
CA PRO A 21 12.51 -0.78 -19.60
C PRO A 21 12.02 -0.02 -18.35
N ILE A 22 10.72 0.28 -18.28
CA ILE A 22 10.12 1.08 -17.22
C ILE A 22 10.25 0.40 -15.85
N ALA A 23 10.11 -0.92 -15.77
CA ALA A 23 10.26 -1.64 -14.50
C ALA A 23 11.67 -1.47 -13.92
N TYR A 24 12.69 -1.62 -14.76
CA TYR A 24 14.09 -1.47 -14.34
C TYR A 24 14.37 -0.04 -13.90
N LEU A 25 13.84 0.95 -14.63
CA LEU A 25 14.00 2.36 -14.29
C LEU A 25 13.33 2.69 -12.95
N VAL A 26 12.11 2.21 -12.71
CA VAL A 26 11.37 2.44 -11.47
C VAL A 26 12.07 1.75 -10.29
N LEU A 27 12.54 0.50 -10.46
CA LEU A 27 13.28 -0.23 -9.42
C LEU A 27 14.61 0.45 -9.09
N SER A 28 15.37 0.85 -10.12
CA SER A 28 16.66 1.53 -9.90
C SER A 28 16.49 2.91 -9.27
N ALA A 29 15.48 3.67 -9.68
CA ALA A 29 15.16 4.95 -9.06
C ALA A 29 14.76 4.79 -7.58
N PHE A 30 13.93 3.80 -7.27
CA PHE A 30 13.55 3.49 -5.89
C PHE A 30 14.77 3.17 -5.03
N LEU A 31 15.65 2.29 -5.50
CA LEU A 31 16.88 1.93 -4.78
C LEU A 31 17.81 3.13 -4.62
N ALA A 32 18.03 3.89 -5.70
CA ALA A 32 18.89 5.07 -5.67
C ALA A 32 18.38 6.10 -4.66
N ILE A 33 17.07 6.40 -4.67
CA ILE A 33 16.47 7.36 -3.73
C ILE A 33 16.56 6.84 -2.30
N THR A 34 16.21 5.57 -2.06
CA THR A 34 16.23 4.98 -0.72
C THR A 34 17.64 4.98 -0.14
N LEU A 35 18.65 4.56 -0.91
CA LEU A 35 20.04 4.57 -0.48
C LEU A 35 20.57 5.99 -0.30
N PHE A 36 20.25 6.91 -1.21
CA PHE A 36 20.66 8.32 -1.11
C PHE A 36 20.10 8.95 0.17
N VAL A 37 18.81 8.78 0.44
CA VAL A 37 18.17 9.34 1.63
C VAL A 37 18.73 8.71 2.90
N PHE A 38 19.00 7.40 2.90
CA PHE A 38 19.60 6.72 4.05
C PHE A 38 21.01 7.22 4.33
N PHE A 39 21.90 7.24 3.35
CA PHE A 39 23.30 7.62 3.59
C PHE A 39 23.50 9.12 3.74
N TRP A 40 22.83 9.92 2.92
CA TRP A 40 23.03 11.37 2.86
C TRP A 40 21.97 12.13 3.67
N GLY A 41 20.69 11.86 3.45
CA GLY A 41 19.57 12.54 4.11
C GLY A 41 19.54 12.31 5.62
N SER A 42 19.81 11.08 6.06
CA SER A 42 19.89 10.71 7.48
C SER A 42 21.28 10.91 8.08
N ALA A 43 22.25 11.40 7.30
CA ALA A 43 23.63 11.63 7.73
C ALA A 43 24.25 10.41 8.45
N PHE A 44 24.05 9.20 7.92
CA PHE A 44 24.43 7.92 8.56
C PHE A 44 25.86 7.94 9.07
N PHE A 45 26.83 8.33 8.24
CA PHE A 45 28.24 8.38 8.64
C PHE A 45 28.57 9.48 9.66
N ALA A 46 27.85 10.61 9.65
CA ALA A 46 28.08 11.69 10.59
C ALA A 46 27.51 11.40 11.99
N ARG A 47 26.46 10.57 12.09
CA ARG A 47 25.86 10.18 13.36
C ARG A 47 26.70 9.17 14.14
N ASN A 48 27.58 8.45 13.48
CA ASN A 48 28.46 7.41 14.08
C ASN A 48 27.69 6.35 14.88
N ILE A 49 26.43 6.09 14.52
CA ILE A 49 25.53 5.11 15.13
C ILE A 49 25.06 4.17 14.02
N ALA A 50 25.29 2.87 14.22
CA ALA A 50 24.83 1.83 13.30
C ALA A 50 23.33 1.56 13.52
N ASP A 51 22.47 2.44 13.02
CA ASP A 51 21.02 2.35 13.10
C ASP A 51 20.39 2.33 11.72
N VAL A 52 19.50 1.36 11.47
CA VAL A 52 18.76 1.18 10.22
C VAL A 52 17.41 1.90 10.25
N ARG A 53 16.93 2.35 11.40
CA ARG A 53 15.62 3.02 11.56
C ARG A 53 15.42 4.20 10.61
N PRO A 54 16.43 5.06 10.34
CA PRO A 54 16.26 6.19 9.42
C PRO A 54 15.84 5.78 8.00
N MET A 55 16.14 4.55 7.56
CA MET A 55 15.64 4.04 6.29
C MET A 55 14.11 3.95 6.31
N PHE A 56 13.54 3.43 7.39
CA PHE A 56 12.09 3.27 7.52
C PHE A 56 11.35 4.58 7.71
N GLU A 57 11.96 5.62 8.27
CA GLU A 57 11.34 6.94 8.42
C GLU A 57 10.95 7.55 7.07
N TRP A 58 11.78 7.39 6.05
CA TRP A 58 11.55 7.93 4.71
C TRP A 58 10.81 6.99 3.78
N LEU A 59 10.82 5.69 4.10
CA LEU A 59 10.27 4.65 3.25
C LEU A 59 8.80 4.86 2.86
N PRO A 60 7.89 5.33 3.76
CA PRO A 60 6.50 5.60 3.39
C PRO A 60 6.35 6.61 2.25
N ILE A 61 7.16 7.67 2.27
CA ILE A 61 7.12 8.72 1.24
C ILE A 61 7.59 8.13 -0.10
N VAL A 62 8.68 7.36 -0.09
CA VAL A 62 9.20 6.72 -1.30
C VAL A 62 8.21 5.68 -1.84
N LEU A 63 7.53 4.94 -0.95
CA LEU A 63 6.49 3.98 -1.31
C LEU A 63 5.25 4.63 -1.91
N ILE A 64 4.87 5.84 -1.50
CA ILE A 64 3.79 6.60 -2.15
C ILE A 64 4.08 6.77 -3.64
N PHE A 65 5.28 7.24 -3.98
CA PHE A 65 5.68 7.43 -5.38
C PHE A 65 5.81 6.09 -6.11
N LEU A 66 6.45 5.10 -5.50
CA LEU A 66 6.65 3.79 -6.11
C LEU A 66 5.31 3.08 -6.41
N ALA A 67 4.41 3.01 -5.43
CA ALA A 67 3.10 2.37 -5.59
C ALA A 67 2.25 3.09 -6.65
N SER A 68 2.27 4.44 -6.65
CA SER A 68 1.57 5.24 -7.64
C SER A 68 2.14 5.06 -9.05
N ALA A 69 3.48 5.01 -9.20
CA ALA A 69 4.13 4.81 -10.48
C ALA A 69 3.90 3.40 -11.06
N VAL A 70 3.88 2.37 -10.21
CA VAL A 70 3.62 1.00 -10.64
C VAL A 70 2.15 0.81 -11.04
N SER A 71 1.22 1.39 -10.27
CA SER A 71 -0.22 1.21 -10.50
C SER A 71 -0.81 2.11 -11.58
N MET A 72 -0.20 3.27 -11.90
CA MET A 72 -0.78 4.29 -12.77
C MET A 72 -1.19 3.78 -14.16
N ARG A 73 -0.46 2.83 -14.72
CA ARG A 73 -0.67 2.32 -16.09
C ARG A 73 -1.56 1.07 -16.16
N MET A 74 -1.87 0.44 -15.01
CA MET A 74 -2.53 -0.87 -14.97
C MET A 74 -3.89 -0.92 -15.68
N TRP A 75 -4.67 0.13 -15.54
CA TRP A 75 -5.98 0.26 -16.19
C TRP A 75 -6.04 1.40 -17.19
N SER A 76 -5.35 2.51 -16.92
CA SER A 76 -5.37 3.69 -17.79
C SER A 76 -4.80 3.38 -19.19
N GLU A 77 -3.81 2.49 -19.29
CA GLU A 77 -3.26 2.05 -20.57
C GLU A 77 -4.24 1.18 -21.36
N GLU A 78 -4.89 0.21 -20.71
CA GLU A 78 -5.92 -0.63 -21.33
C GLU A 78 -7.14 0.21 -21.77
N ARG A 79 -7.47 1.22 -20.97
CA ARG A 79 -8.55 2.15 -21.30
C ARG A 79 -8.19 3.01 -22.51
N ARG A 80 -6.98 3.57 -22.52
CA ARG A 80 -6.50 4.41 -23.62
C ARG A 80 -6.36 3.63 -24.94
N SER A 81 -5.96 2.36 -24.87
CA SER A 81 -5.83 1.48 -26.06
C SER A 81 -7.17 0.87 -26.50
N GLY A 82 -8.25 1.06 -25.74
CA GLY A 82 -9.56 0.45 -26.04
C GLY A 82 -9.64 -1.05 -25.73
N THR A 83 -8.58 -1.65 -25.19
CA THR A 83 -8.52 -3.10 -24.90
C THR A 83 -9.29 -3.46 -23.63
N LEU A 84 -9.63 -2.49 -22.77
CA LEU A 84 -10.39 -2.72 -21.55
C LEU A 84 -11.74 -3.40 -21.82
N GLU A 85 -12.46 -2.99 -22.86
CA GLU A 85 -13.75 -3.60 -23.22
C GLU A 85 -13.58 -5.08 -23.60
N TYR A 86 -12.51 -5.42 -24.32
CA TYR A 86 -12.20 -6.80 -24.67
C TYR A 86 -11.87 -7.65 -23.44
N VAL A 87 -11.02 -7.12 -22.53
CA VAL A 87 -10.67 -7.80 -21.28
C VAL A 87 -11.91 -8.08 -20.42
N LEU A 88 -12.85 -7.17 -20.38
CA LEU A 88 -14.09 -7.32 -19.62
C LEU A 88 -15.12 -8.29 -20.25
N THR A 89 -14.90 -8.76 -21.47
CA THR A 89 -15.72 -9.82 -22.12
C THR A 89 -15.18 -11.22 -21.88
N LEU A 90 -13.97 -11.35 -21.35
CA LEU A 90 -13.37 -12.67 -21.06
C LEU A 90 -14.17 -13.41 -19.98
N PRO A 91 -14.19 -14.76 -19.98
CA PRO A 91 -14.90 -15.59 -19.00
C PRO A 91 -14.16 -15.64 -17.65
N VAL A 92 -13.67 -14.49 -17.18
CA VAL A 92 -12.96 -14.27 -15.91
C VAL A 92 -13.74 -13.23 -15.11
N SER A 93 -13.87 -13.43 -13.80
CA SER A 93 -14.55 -12.44 -12.97
C SER A 93 -13.70 -11.15 -12.85
N THR A 94 -14.36 -9.99 -12.83
CA THR A 94 -13.66 -8.70 -12.65
C THR A 94 -12.81 -8.68 -11.38
N ALA A 95 -13.28 -9.34 -10.31
CA ALA A 95 -12.53 -9.45 -9.06
C ALA A 95 -11.23 -10.26 -9.22
N GLU A 96 -11.26 -11.39 -9.94
CA GLU A 96 -10.06 -12.18 -10.21
C GLU A 96 -9.03 -11.39 -11.03
N PHE A 97 -9.52 -10.56 -11.95
CA PHE A 97 -8.65 -9.69 -12.76
C PHE A 97 -7.98 -8.60 -11.91
N VAL A 98 -8.76 -7.92 -11.07
CA VAL A 98 -8.25 -6.87 -10.16
C VAL A 98 -7.24 -7.45 -9.19
N LEU A 99 -7.54 -8.62 -8.58
CA LEU A 99 -6.62 -9.27 -7.64
C LEU A 99 -5.34 -9.76 -8.32
N GLY A 100 -5.42 -10.26 -9.54
CA GLY A 100 -4.24 -10.67 -10.30
C GLY A 100 -3.30 -9.51 -10.59
N LYS A 101 -3.84 -8.36 -11.03
CA LYS A 101 -3.07 -7.13 -11.24
C LYS A 101 -2.51 -6.56 -9.93
N ALA A 102 -3.31 -6.55 -8.85
CA ALA A 102 -2.86 -6.12 -7.53
C ALA A 102 -1.68 -6.96 -7.03
N LEU A 103 -1.77 -8.29 -7.18
CA LEU A 103 -0.72 -9.23 -6.80
C LEU A 103 0.56 -9.00 -7.61
N ALA A 104 0.45 -8.78 -8.93
CA ALA A 104 1.61 -8.48 -9.77
C ALA A 104 2.35 -7.22 -9.32
N CYS A 105 1.62 -6.13 -9.11
CA CYS A 105 2.19 -4.87 -8.63
C CYS A 105 2.81 -5.02 -7.25
N TRP A 106 2.15 -5.75 -6.34
CA TRP A 106 2.66 -5.98 -4.99
C TRP A 106 3.94 -6.81 -4.99
N LEU A 107 4.01 -7.87 -5.81
CA LEU A 107 5.23 -8.67 -5.97
C LEU A 107 6.39 -7.86 -6.55
N LEU A 108 6.12 -6.92 -7.45
CA LEU A 108 7.15 -6.02 -7.97
C LEU A 108 7.71 -5.11 -6.87
N ILE A 109 6.84 -4.56 -6.00
CA ILE A 109 7.29 -3.74 -4.86
C ILE A 109 7.98 -4.60 -3.81
N ALA A 110 7.49 -5.81 -3.55
CA ALA A 110 8.16 -6.75 -2.65
C ALA A 110 9.58 -7.07 -3.13
N LEU A 111 9.78 -7.21 -4.45
CA LEU A 111 11.10 -7.37 -5.04
C LEU A 111 11.95 -6.11 -4.86
N ALA A 112 11.38 -4.91 -5.04
CA ALA A 112 12.08 -3.65 -4.79
C ALA A 112 12.57 -3.55 -3.34
N LEU A 113 11.72 -3.89 -2.39
CA LEU A 113 12.06 -3.95 -0.96
C LEU A 113 13.11 -5.03 -0.68
N ALA A 114 13.03 -6.19 -1.33
CA ALA A 114 14.04 -7.25 -1.18
C ALA A 114 15.43 -6.80 -1.60
N PHE A 115 15.53 -5.94 -2.62
CA PHE A 115 16.81 -5.35 -3.04
C PHE A 115 17.40 -4.35 -2.02
N THR A 116 16.64 -3.89 -1.04
CA THR A 116 17.18 -3.08 0.07
C THR A 116 17.73 -3.92 1.23
N LEU A 117 17.43 -5.25 1.29
CA LEU A 117 17.91 -6.15 2.36
C LEU A 117 19.44 -6.23 2.52
N PRO A 118 20.25 -6.10 1.47
CA PRO A 118 21.72 -6.07 1.63
C PRO A 118 22.19 -4.94 2.56
N LEU A 119 21.44 -3.84 2.69
CA LEU A 119 21.81 -2.71 3.54
C LEU A 119 21.81 -3.07 5.02
N PRO A 120 20.71 -3.53 5.66
CA PRO A 120 20.77 -3.94 7.07
C PRO A 120 21.73 -5.13 7.29
N PHE A 121 21.84 -6.02 6.31
CA PHE A 121 22.79 -7.13 6.39
C PHE A 121 24.24 -6.63 6.42
N SER A 122 24.61 -5.66 5.60
CA SER A 122 25.95 -5.06 5.60
C SER A 122 26.27 -4.35 6.93
N ILE A 123 25.26 -3.66 7.51
CA ILE A 123 25.45 -2.99 8.80
C ILE A 123 25.60 -4.00 9.93
N SER A 124 24.88 -5.12 9.88
CA SER A 124 25.01 -6.19 10.90
C SER A 124 26.37 -6.85 10.95
N LEU A 125 27.16 -6.77 9.87
CA LEU A 125 28.55 -7.25 9.85
C LEU A 125 29.52 -6.31 10.59
N ILE A 126 29.12 -5.05 10.80
CA ILE A 126 29.97 -4.02 11.39
C ILE A 126 29.59 -3.76 12.85
N ALA A 127 28.30 -3.91 13.17
CA ALA A 127 27.77 -3.62 14.50
C ALA A 127 26.62 -4.58 14.87
N GLU A 128 26.40 -4.77 16.17
CA GLU A 128 25.22 -5.49 16.66
C GLU A 128 23.95 -4.63 16.44
N ILE A 129 23.01 -5.14 15.65
CA ILE A 129 21.74 -4.51 15.36
C ILE A 129 20.57 -5.34 15.87
N ASP A 130 19.51 -4.68 16.30
CA ASP A 130 18.26 -5.36 16.65
C ASP A 130 17.45 -5.68 15.37
N TRP A 131 17.34 -6.96 15.06
CA TRP A 131 16.60 -7.44 13.88
C TRP A 131 15.08 -7.37 14.04
N GLY A 132 14.55 -7.30 15.27
CA GLY A 132 13.11 -7.24 15.53
C GLY A 132 12.44 -6.06 14.84
N PRO A 133 12.87 -4.82 15.11
CA PRO A 133 12.36 -3.62 14.42
C PRO A 133 12.57 -3.65 12.91
N ILE A 134 13.63 -4.30 12.42
CA ILE A 134 13.91 -4.41 10.98
C ILE A 134 12.87 -5.30 10.31
N TYR A 135 12.61 -6.51 10.84
CA TYR A 135 11.58 -7.39 10.30
C TYR A 135 10.18 -6.75 10.38
N ALA A 136 9.87 -6.11 11.50
CA ALA A 136 8.62 -5.38 11.68
C ALA A 136 8.49 -4.23 10.64
N GLY A 137 9.58 -3.49 10.39
CA GLY A 137 9.64 -2.42 9.40
C GLY A 137 9.39 -2.90 7.97
N TYR A 138 10.00 -4.01 7.54
CA TYR A 138 9.73 -4.60 6.22
C TYR A 138 8.30 -5.12 6.11
N LEU A 139 7.76 -5.74 7.17
CA LEU A 139 6.36 -6.16 7.20
C LEU A 139 5.42 -4.95 7.06
N ALA A 140 5.67 -3.89 7.81
CA ALA A 140 4.92 -2.64 7.71
C ALA A 140 4.99 -2.05 6.29
N ALA A 141 6.18 -2.04 5.68
CA ALA A 141 6.39 -1.54 4.33
C ALA A 141 5.61 -2.34 3.28
N LEU A 142 5.57 -3.67 3.39
CA LEU A 142 4.78 -4.54 2.50
C LEU A 142 3.28 -4.31 2.64
N LEU A 143 2.79 -4.12 3.86
CA LEU A 143 1.37 -3.86 4.12
C LEU A 143 0.96 -2.47 3.63
N LEU A 144 1.76 -1.46 3.95
CA LEU A 144 1.56 -0.08 3.49
C LEU A 144 1.57 0.00 1.95
N ALA A 145 2.55 -0.66 1.32
CA ALA A 145 2.65 -0.73 -0.13
C ALA A 145 1.40 -1.37 -0.76
N PHE A 146 0.87 -2.43 -0.15
CA PHE A 146 -0.35 -3.08 -0.64
C PHE A 146 -1.57 -2.15 -0.55
N ALA A 147 -1.71 -1.40 0.54
CA ALA A 147 -2.76 -0.40 0.70
C ALA A 147 -2.64 0.73 -0.34
N TYR A 148 -1.44 1.27 -0.53
CA TYR A 148 -1.19 2.32 -1.52
C TYR A 148 -1.37 1.84 -2.96
N LEU A 149 -1.00 0.60 -3.27
CA LEU A 149 -1.28 -0.02 -4.56
C LEU A 149 -2.78 -0.15 -4.83
N ALA A 150 -3.56 -0.54 -3.82
CA ALA A 150 -5.01 -0.65 -3.95
C ALA A 150 -5.65 0.72 -4.29
N ILE A 151 -5.18 1.79 -3.62
CA ILE A 151 -5.58 3.18 -3.93
C ILE A 151 -5.20 3.54 -5.38
N GLY A 152 -3.95 3.31 -5.76
CA GLY A 152 -3.46 3.64 -7.10
C GLY A 152 -4.16 2.86 -8.21
N LEU A 153 -4.46 1.58 -8.00
CA LEU A 153 -5.24 0.76 -8.94
C LEU A 153 -6.66 1.29 -9.12
N PHE A 154 -7.33 1.71 -8.03
CA PHE A 154 -8.65 2.34 -8.11
C PHE A 154 -8.61 3.64 -8.91
N VAL A 155 -7.62 4.50 -8.66
CA VAL A 155 -7.44 5.75 -9.41
C VAL A 155 -7.16 5.45 -10.88
N SER A 156 -6.29 4.50 -11.19
CA SER A 156 -5.98 4.08 -12.56
C SER A 156 -7.22 3.57 -13.32
N ALA A 157 -8.13 2.87 -12.63
CA ALA A 157 -9.40 2.43 -13.22
C ALA A 157 -10.39 3.57 -13.49
N SER A 158 -10.18 4.75 -12.91
CA SER A 158 -11.09 5.88 -13.00
C SER A 158 -10.62 6.96 -14.00
N THR A 159 -9.39 6.85 -14.53
CA THR A 159 -8.76 7.85 -15.40
C THR A 159 -8.21 7.22 -16.68
N ASP A 160 -8.22 7.99 -17.78
CA ASP A 160 -7.68 7.57 -19.08
C ASP A 160 -6.20 8.00 -19.25
N SER A 161 -5.75 8.95 -18.41
CA SER A 161 -4.38 9.49 -18.47
C SER A 161 -3.52 8.92 -17.35
N GLN A 162 -2.38 8.31 -17.71
CA GLN A 162 -1.41 7.78 -16.76
C GLN A 162 -0.86 8.86 -15.84
N ILE A 163 -0.61 10.08 -16.37
CA ILE A 163 -0.07 11.20 -15.58
C ILE A 163 -1.09 11.67 -14.54
N VAL A 164 -2.37 11.80 -14.94
CA VAL A 164 -3.43 12.15 -13.99
C VAL A 164 -3.61 11.07 -12.93
N SER A 165 -3.55 9.79 -13.34
CA SER A 165 -3.58 8.66 -12.41
C SER A 165 -2.46 8.74 -11.38
N LEU A 166 -1.22 9.01 -11.83
CA LEU A 166 -0.07 9.16 -10.93
C LEU A 166 -0.29 10.30 -9.93
N LEU A 167 -0.63 11.50 -10.42
CA LEU A 167 -0.77 12.68 -9.55
C LEU A 167 -1.90 12.51 -8.52
N VAL A 168 -3.05 11.98 -8.94
CA VAL A 168 -4.18 11.73 -8.03
C VAL A 168 -3.85 10.62 -7.04
N ALA A 169 -3.18 9.55 -7.46
CA ALA A 169 -2.76 8.47 -6.57
C ALA A 169 -1.75 8.98 -5.52
N VAL A 170 -0.73 9.77 -5.92
CA VAL A 170 0.22 10.40 -4.99
C VAL A 170 -0.50 11.32 -4.01
N ALA A 171 -1.44 12.15 -4.47
CA ALA A 171 -2.19 13.06 -3.62
C ALA A 171 -3.06 12.30 -2.60
N LEU A 172 -3.76 11.24 -3.02
CA LEU A 172 -4.57 10.42 -2.12
C LEU A 172 -3.72 9.65 -1.11
N CYS A 173 -2.68 8.94 -1.55
CA CYS A 173 -1.77 8.22 -0.65
C CYS A 173 -1.08 9.17 0.32
N GLY A 174 -0.60 10.32 -0.17
CA GLY A 174 -0.02 11.37 0.66
C GLY A 174 -1.00 11.92 1.70
N SER A 175 -2.27 12.11 1.33
CA SER A 175 -3.31 12.52 2.28
C SER A 175 -3.53 11.48 3.36
N PHE A 176 -3.62 10.20 3.02
CA PHE A 176 -3.73 9.11 3.99
C PHE A 176 -2.50 9.01 4.92
N TYR A 177 -1.31 9.32 4.40
CA TYR A 177 -0.09 9.36 5.20
C TYR A 177 -0.11 10.53 6.18
N MET A 178 -0.50 11.72 5.72
CA MET A 178 -0.42 12.95 6.51
C MET A 178 -1.56 13.13 7.51
N ILE A 179 -2.74 12.55 7.29
CA ILE A 179 -3.92 12.74 8.16
C ILE A 179 -3.61 12.43 9.63
N GLY A 180 -2.81 11.41 9.92
CA GLY A 180 -2.44 11.03 11.29
C GLY A 180 -1.09 11.59 11.77
N ALA A 181 -0.43 12.45 10.97
CA ALA A 181 0.88 12.98 11.33
C ALA A 181 0.77 14.01 12.47
N PRO A 182 1.68 13.99 13.47
CA PRO A 182 1.69 14.94 14.58
C PRO A 182 1.64 16.41 14.13
N ALA A 183 2.30 16.72 13.03
CA ALA A 183 2.31 18.05 12.44
C ALA A 183 0.91 18.60 12.08
N LEU A 184 -0.07 17.71 11.84
CA LEU A 184 -1.46 18.11 11.61
C LEU A 184 -2.34 17.91 12.85
N THR A 185 -2.07 16.89 13.65
CA THR A 185 -2.96 16.51 14.76
C THR A 185 -2.79 17.39 15.99
N ASP A 186 -1.59 17.93 16.24
CA ASP A 186 -1.27 18.69 17.45
C ASP A 186 -2.07 19.99 17.60
N TYR A 187 -2.67 20.48 16.52
CA TYR A 187 -3.51 21.69 16.54
C TYR A 187 -4.96 21.43 16.93
N TYR A 188 -5.39 20.15 17.09
CA TYR A 188 -6.78 19.79 17.31
C TYR A 188 -7.00 19.22 18.74
N PRO A 189 -8.25 19.30 19.25
CA PRO A 189 -8.61 18.65 20.53
C PRO A 189 -8.38 17.13 20.49
N ALA A 190 -8.12 16.53 21.66
CA ALA A 190 -7.77 15.11 21.78
C ALA A 190 -8.75 14.13 21.08
N ALA A 191 -10.05 14.45 21.07
CA ALA A 191 -11.04 13.62 20.37
C ALA A 191 -10.82 13.60 18.86
N VAL A 192 -10.44 14.73 18.26
CA VAL A 192 -10.14 14.85 16.82
C VAL A 192 -8.79 14.23 16.51
N GLN A 193 -7.79 14.42 17.38
CA GLN A 193 -6.49 13.75 17.25
C GLN A 193 -6.64 12.24 17.17
N ASN A 194 -7.44 11.64 18.05
CA ASN A 194 -7.68 10.20 18.06
C ASN A 194 -8.36 9.71 16.78
N LEU A 195 -9.32 10.46 16.25
CA LEU A 195 -9.97 10.12 14.99
C LEU A 195 -9.02 10.23 13.79
N LEU A 196 -8.24 11.30 13.71
CA LEU A 196 -7.26 11.49 12.65
C LEU A 196 -6.14 10.43 12.72
N GLY A 197 -5.65 10.12 13.91
CA GLY A 197 -4.69 9.05 14.14
C GLY A 197 -5.24 7.67 13.75
N ALA A 198 -6.54 7.43 13.97
CA ALA A 198 -7.20 6.19 13.55
C ALA A 198 -7.27 6.03 12.03
N LEU A 199 -7.35 7.14 11.28
CA LEU A 199 -7.46 7.15 9.82
C LEU A 199 -6.09 7.25 9.12
N GLY A 200 -5.07 7.77 9.80
CA GLY A 200 -3.75 7.98 9.24
C GLY A 200 -2.92 6.71 9.13
N SER A 201 -2.29 6.50 7.98
CA SER A 201 -1.38 5.35 7.77
C SER A 201 0.02 5.58 8.33
N GLY A 202 0.47 6.84 8.46
CA GLY A 202 1.83 7.20 8.89
C GLY A 202 2.11 6.84 10.34
N ALA A 203 1.23 7.23 11.27
CA ALA A 203 1.38 6.95 12.70
C ALA A 203 1.42 5.44 13.01
N ARG A 204 0.63 4.64 12.27
CA ARG A 204 0.61 3.17 12.39
C ARG A 204 1.90 2.55 11.85
N PHE A 205 2.42 3.08 10.75
CA PHE A 205 3.70 2.64 10.20
C PHE A 205 4.83 2.87 11.21
N GLU A 206 4.90 4.05 11.79
CA GLU A 206 5.88 4.39 12.82
C GLU A 206 5.77 3.49 14.06
N SER A 207 4.55 3.12 14.49
CA SER A 207 4.34 2.17 15.59
C SER A 207 4.98 0.81 15.29
N ILE A 208 4.73 0.25 14.09
CA ILE A 208 5.25 -1.07 13.71
C ILE A 208 6.78 -1.03 13.54
N THR A 209 7.34 0.04 12.99
CA THR A 209 8.80 0.17 12.79
C THR A 209 9.59 0.28 14.09
N ARG A 210 8.94 0.58 15.21
CA ARG A 210 9.52 0.48 16.56
C ARG A 210 9.61 -0.96 17.07
N GLY A 211 9.13 -1.95 16.31
CA GLY A 211 9.10 -3.35 16.69
C GLY A 211 7.81 -3.81 17.37
N LEU A 212 6.80 -2.95 17.42
CA LEU A 212 5.49 -3.25 18.00
C LEU A 212 4.49 -3.63 16.92
N ILE A 213 4.18 -4.91 16.80
CA ILE A 213 3.14 -5.37 15.86
C ILE A 213 1.82 -5.47 16.63
N ASP A 214 0.87 -4.63 16.25
CA ASP A 214 -0.48 -4.63 16.79
C ASP A 214 -1.46 -5.16 15.73
N LEU A 215 -2.34 -6.08 16.10
CA LEU A 215 -3.32 -6.65 15.19
C LEU A 215 -4.22 -5.57 14.55
N ARG A 216 -4.49 -4.49 15.27
CA ARG A 216 -5.28 -3.35 14.77
C ARG A 216 -4.62 -2.67 13.57
N ASP A 217 -3.27 -2.57 13.55
CA ASP A 217 -2.54 -1.93 12.47
C ASP A 217 -2.49 -2.82 11.22
N LEU A 218 -2.35 -4.14 11.40
CA LEU A 218 -2.48 -5.12 10.34
C LEU A 218 -3.88 -5.08 9.71
N TYR A 219 -4.92 -5.07 10.56
CA TYR A 219 -6.30 -4.97 10.10
C TYR A 219 -6.57 -3.68 9.34
N PHE A 220 -6.02 -2.56 9.79
CA PHE A 220 -6.16 -1.27 9.11
C PHE A 220 -5.65 -1.33 7.67
N TYR A 221 -4.41 -1.76 7.44
CA TYR A 221 -3.85 -1.85 6.09
C TYR A 221 -4.63 -2.83 5.21
N ALA A 222 -5.00 -3.99 5.76
CA ALA A 222 -5.81 -4.97 5.05
C ALA A 222 -7.19 -4.40 4.69
N SER A 223 -7.83 -3.65 5.59
CA SER A 223 -9.14 -3.06 5.39
C SER A 223 -9.11 -1.94 4.34
N VAL A 224 -8.09 -1.07 4.36
CA VAL A 224 -7.89 -0.03 3.35
C VAL A 224 -7.69 -0.66 1.97
N ALA A 225 -6.84 -1.69 1.89
CA ALA A 225 -6.62 -2.41 0.63
C ALA A 225 -7.93 -3.05 0.12
N ALA A 226 -8.67 -3.75 0.98
CA ALA A 226 -9.95 -4.38 0.62
C ALA A 226 -10.98 -3.35 0.16
N LEU A 227 -11.06 -2.19 0.83
CA LEU A 227 -11.93 -1.07 0.46
C LEU A 227 -11.64 -0.59 -0.97
N PHE A 228 -10.40 -0.24 -1.26
CA PHE A 228 -10.05 0.32 -2.57
C PHE A 228 -10.07 -0.74 -3.68
N LEU A 229 -9.71 -1.99 -3.42
CA LEU A 229 -9.89 -3.08 -4.38
C LEU A 229 -11.36 -3.34 -4.70
N THR A 230 -12.25 -3.26 -3.71
CA THR A 230 -13.70 -3.38 -3.92
C THR A 230 -14.23 -2.20 -4.76
N LEU A 231 -13.78 -0.98 -4.47
CA LEU A 231 -14.12 0.20 -5.27
C LEU A 231 -13.60 0.09 -6.70
N ASN A 232 -12.41 -0.51 -6.88
CA ASN A 232 -11.85 -0.78 -8.21
C ASN A 232 -12.75 -1.74 -8.99
N VAL A 233 -13.12 -2.89 -8.41
CA VAL A 233 -14.05 -3.84 -9.02
C VAL A 233 -15.37 -3.16 -9.38
N TYR A 234 -15.92 -2.34 -8.47
CA TYR A 234 -17.15 -1.60 -8.70
C TYR A 234 -17.02 -0.60 -9.86
N SER A 235 -15.92 0.16 -9.92
CA SER A 235 -15.65 1.12 -10.99
C SER A 235 -15.63 0.45 -12.37
N LEU A 236 -14.95 -0.71 -12.49
CA LEU A 236 -14.90 -1.48 -13.73
C LEU A 236 -16.25 -2.07 -14.12
N GLN A 237 -16.99 -2.65 -13.17
CA GLN A 237 -18.32 -3.19 -13.43
C GLN A 237 -19.30 -2.10 -13.86
N ARG A 238 -19.22 -0.90 -13.26
CA ARG A 238 -20.09 0.23 -13.64
C ARG A 238 -19.96 0.59 -15.12
N GLN A 239 -18.79 0.45 -15.70
CA GLN A 239 -18.57 0.72 -17.14
C GLN A 239 -19.25 -0.32 -18.03
N GLN A 240 -19.32 -1.58 -17.59
CA GLN A 240 -20.11 -2.61 -18.28
C GLN A 240 -21.62 -2.34 -18.22
N TRP A 241 -22.10 -1.67 -17.15
CA TRP A 241 -23.54 -1.43 -16.93
C TRP A 241 -24.06 -0.21 -17.65
N ALA A 242 -23.21 0.72 -18.05
CA ALA A 242 -23.64 1.89 -18.84
C ALA A 242 -24.37 1.50 -20.14
N LYS A 243 -24.18 0.24 -20.59
CA LYS A 243 -24.86 -0.35 -21.75
C LYS A 243 -26.15 -1.14 -21.41
N ARG A 244 -26.50 -1.35 -20.12
CA ARG A 244 -27.69 -2.10 -19.69
C ARG A 244 -28.50 -1.33 -18.65
N SER A 245 -29.75 -1.00 -18.95
CA SER A 245 -30.66 -0.21 -18.09
C SER A 245 -31.38 -1.08 -17.02
N ASP A 246 -30.67 -1.79 -16.18
CA ASP A 246 -31.28 -2.53 -15.07
C ASP A 246 -31.07 -1.78 -13.73
N SER A 247 -32.01 -0.91 -13.42
CA SER A 247 -31.99 -0.01 -12.23
C SER A 247 -31.96 -0.77 -10.91
N GLN A 248 -32.66 -1.91 -10.79
CA GLN A 248 -32.72 -2.67 -9.55
C GLN A 248 -31.39 -3.39 -9.23
N ARG A 249 -30.70 -3.88 -10.25
CA ARG A 249 -29.39 -4.50 -10.08
C ARG A 249 -28.35 -3.47 -9.62
N HIS A 250 -28.38 -2.27 -10.20
CA HIS A 250 -27.51 -1.15 -9.81
C HIS A 250 -27.70 -0.73 -8.35
N PHE A 251 -28.95 -0.71 -7.88
CA PHE A 251 -29.25 -0.39 -6.49
C PHE A 251 -28.71 -1.45 -5.53
N ARG A 252 -28.96 -2.74 -5.80
CA ARG A 252 -28.47 -3.85 -4.95
C ARG A 252 -26.96 -3.86 -4.85
N VAL A 253 -26.25 -3.63 -5.94
CA VAL A 253 -24.78 -3.60 -5.92
C VAL A 253 -24.24 -2.38 -5.18
N ARG A 254 -24.84 -1.19 -5.38
CA ARG A 254 -24.48 0.00 -4.60
C ARG A 254 -24.72 -0.20 -3.11
N LEU A 255 -25.83 -0.79 -2.73
CA LEU A 255 -26.13 -1.13 -1.34
C LEU A 255 -25.12 -2.13 -0.79
N GLY A 256 -24.81 -3.20 -1.54
CA GLY A 256 -23.82 -4.20 -1.14
C GLY A 256 -22.43 -3.62 -0.95
N VAL A 257 -21.98 -2.76 -1.86
CA VAL A 257 -20.71 -2.03 -1.73
C VAL A 257 -20.75 -1.11 -0.51
N GLY A 258 -21.83 -0.33 -0.32
CA GLY A 258 -21.98 0.54 0.85
C GLY A 258 -21.93 -0.20 2.18
N LEU A 259 -22.61 -1.35 2.28
CA LEU A 259 -22.58 -2.20 3.47
C LEU A 259 -21.19 -2.80 3.70
N LEU A 260 -20.49 -3.20 2.65
CA LEU A 260 -19.13 -3.74 2.76
C LEU A 260 -18.16 -2.64 3.20
N LEU A 261 -18.27 -1.42 2.66
CA LEU A 261 -17.49 -0.26 3.08
C LEU A 261 -17.73 0.09 4.56
N ALA A 262 -19.01 0.09 4.98
CA ALA A 262 -19.37 0.31 6.40
C ALA A 262 -18.78 -0.78 7.31
N ASN A 263 -18.86 -2.04 6.89
CA ASN A 263 -18.32 -3.17 7.65
C ASN A 263 -16.79 -3.16 7.74
N ILE A 264 -16.10 -2.51 6.82
CA ILE A 264 -14.64 -2.30 6.86
C ILE A 264 -14.29 -1.09 7.75
N ALA A 265 -15.05 0.00 7.65
CA ALA A 265 -14.76 1.25 8.36
C ALA A 265 -15.06 1.17 9.86
N LEU A 266 -16.20 0.60 10.24
CA LEU A 266 -16.66 0.54 11.64
C LEU A 266 -15.66 -0.20 12.56
N PRO A 267 -15.12 -1.38 12.22
CA PRO A 267 -14.16 -2.06 13.07
C PRO A 267 -12.85 -1.27 13.25
N ASN A 268 -12.40 -0.50 12.27
CA ASN A 268 -11.22 0.33 12.43
C ASN A 268 -11.38 1.40 13.52
N VAL A 269 -12.57 2.01 13.60
CA VAL A 269 -12.88 2.99 14.65
C VAL A 269 -13.04 2.30 16.01
N TRP A 270 -13.66 1.12 16.04
CA TRP A 270 -13.88 0.37 17.27
C TRP A 270 -12.60 -0.27 17.83
N LEU A 271 -11.72 -0.80 16.97
CA LEU A 271 -10.47 -1.43 17.38
C LEU A 271 -9.38 -0.40 17.77
N TYR A 272 -9.50 0.86 17.37
CA TYR A 272 -8.47 1.85 17.62
C TYR A 272 -8.13 2.03 19.12
N PRO A 273 -9.10 2.09 20.06
CA PRO A 273 -8.79 2.23 21.48
C PRO A 273 -8.38 0.91 22.15
N THR A 274 -8.46 -0.24 21.47
CA THR A 274 -8.17 -1.54 22.08
C THR A 274 -6.71 -1.95 21.86
N THR A 275 -6.02 -2.36 22.94
CA THR A 275 -4.63 -2.85 22.89
C THR A 275 -4.57 -4.39 22.96
N ALA A 276 -5.61 -5.07 22.48
CA ALA A 276 -5.91 -6.47 22.83
C ALA A 276 -4.87 -7.52 22.37
N LEU A 277 -4.10 -7.25 21.31
CA LEU A 277 -3.08 -8.19 20.80
C LEU A 277 -1.88 -7.42 20.26
N ARG A 278 -0.90 -7.21 21.14
CA ARG A 278 0.38 -6.56 20.80
C ARG A 278 1.51 -7.56 20.95
N VAL A 279 2.37 -7.64 19.95
CA VAL A 279 3.58 -8.46 19.96
C VAL A 279 4.78 -7.51 19.93
N ASP A 280 5.65 -7.61 20.94
CA ASP A 280 6.92 -6.90 20.97
C ASP A 280 8.02 -7.79 20.36
N MET A 281 8.60 -7.35 19.26
CA MET A 281 9.67 -8.05 18.55
C MET A 281 11.06 -7.52 18.89
N THR A 282 11.20 -6.54 19.78
CA THR A 282 12.50 -6.01 20.18
C THR A 282 13.27 -7.03 21.01
N ALA A 283 14.59 -7.14 20.80
CA ALA A 283 15.44 -8.11 21.51
C ALA A 283 15.44 -7.91 23.04
N GLY A 284 15.20 -6.70 23.51
CA GLY A 284 15.13 -6.36 24.93
C GLY A 284 13.72 -6.30 25.51
N GLN A 285 12.66 -6.61 24.73
CA GLN A 285 11.26 -6.40 25.13
C GLN A 285 11.05 -5.03 25.81
N ILE A 286 11.57 -3.99 25.18
CA ILE A 286 11.67 -2.62 25.72
C ILE A 286 10.29 -2.05 26.01
N TYR A 287 9.27 -2.50 25.30
CA TYR A 287 7.89 -2.07 25.47
C TYR A 287 7.12 -3.15 26.20
N SER A 288 6.94 -2.99 27.52
CA SER A 288 6.16 -3.94 28.31
C SER A 288 4.73 -4.06 27.76
N ILE A 289 4.30 -5.31 27.58
CA ILE A 289 2.91 -5.65 27.24
C ILE A 289 2.11 -5.46 28.54
N SER A 290 1.51 -4.28 28.71
CA SER A 290 0.60 -3.99 29.81
C SER A 290 -0.82 -3.79 29.29
#